data_83b0b8c195364f34e2ec5c4e18a9b38e
#
_entry.id   83b0b8c195364f34e2ec5c4e18a9b38e
#
_cell.length_a   1.000
_cell.length_b   1.000
_cell.length_c   1.000
_cell.angle_alpha   90.00
_cell.angle_beta   90.00
_cell.angle_gamma   90.00
#
_symmetry.space_group_name_H-M   'P 1'
#
loop_
_entity.id
_entity.type
_entity.pdbx_description
1 polymer ?
#
loop_
_entity_poly.entity_id
_entity_poly.type
_entity_poly.pdbx_seq_one_letter_code
_entity_poly.pdbx_strand_id
1 'polypeptide(L)'
;QYPISDQAVYKRLATDDGATLRSMLATISSLLATRLAPLLPSPSPLIPWASSVVALDETTLDGVARRLPTLRDLPTGDRRLLPGKLACAFDLRAQQFLHVDHLPDPSQRETVHARALLATLPAGSLVIADMGYVSYAWFDHVIDSGHHWLSRCRARTSMVTRQVLYAAGDGSVADRIVWLGAHKSTRAAHPVRFVEFRVGGTTRAYLTSVLDPATLSVRDIAEAYARRWDIEMAFDLLKRHLNLHLVWSPRPALVLAQVFATLAIAQIVQALRIEVAYRAGADPFEVSIPLLMEVVPMLARQGVPDPLATLIERGRA
;
A
#
# COMPACT_ATOMS: atom_id res chain seq x y z
N GLN A 1 -20.41 5.24 35.06
CA GLN A 1 -20.67 4.81 33.67
C GLN A 1 -22.03 5.40 33.27
N TYR A 2 -22.08 6.30 32.27
CA TYR A 2 -23.34 6.76 31.70
C TYR A 2 -23.83 5.72 30.69
N PRO A 3 -25.02 5.15 30.84
CA PRO A 3 -25.56 4.20 29.88
C PRO A 3 -25.89 4.93 28.57
N ILE A 4 -25.08 4.63 27.53
CA ILE A 4 -25.33 5.13 26.18
C ILE A 4 -26.12 4.04 25.45
N SER A 5 -27.26 4.37 24.87
CA SER A 5 -28.05 3.40 24.10
C SER A 5 -27.40 3.14 22.72
N ASP A 6 -27.55 1.93 22.20
CA ASP A 6 -27.08 1.55 20.86
C ASP A 6 -27.59 2.51 19.78
N GLN A 7 -28.84 2.99 19.95
CA GLN A 7 -29.45 3.96 19.04
C GLN A 7 -28.73 5.32 19.06
N ALA A 8 -28.25 5.77 20.24
CA ALA A 8 -27.50 7.02 20.34
C ALA A 8 -26.12 6.89 19.67
N VAL A 9 -25.44 5.75 19.86
CA VAL A 9 -24.17 5.43 19.16
C VAL A 9 -24.39 5.40 17.65
N TYR A 10 -25.42 4.69 17.18
CA TYR A 10 -25.76 4.59 15.77
C TYR A 10 -26.02 5.97 15.14
N LYS A 11 -26.85 6.81 15.80
CA LYS A 11 -27.12 8.17 15.32
C LYS A 11 -25.84 9.01 15.24
N ARG A 12 -24.98 8.94 16.24
CA ARG A 12 -23.73 9.68 16.27
C ARG A 12 -22.81 9.29 15.13
N LEU A 13 -22.58 7.99 14.93
CA LEU A 13 -21.75 7.47 13.85
C LEU A 13 -22.34 7.81 12.46
N ALA A 14 -23.66 7.80 12.31
CA ALA A 14 -24.33 8.13 11.06
C ALA A 14 -24.22 9.61 10.65
N THR A 15 -23.95 10.50 11.60
CA THR A 15 -23.79 11.95 11.35
C THR A 15 -22.34 12.38 11.27
N ASP A 16 -21.39 11.54 11.69
CA ASP A 16 -19.97 11.84 11.77
C ASP A 16 -19.22 11.65 10.42
N ASP A 17 -19.86 11.00 9.46
CA ASP A 17 -19.27 10.68 8.14
C ASP A 17 -17.86 10.06 8.21
N GLY A 18 -17.62 9.29 9.27
CA GLY A 18 -16.34 8.59 9.51
C GLY A 18 -15.19 9.49 9.98
N ALA A 19 -15.42 10.79 10.25
CA ALA A 19 -14.36 11.74 10.61
C ALA A 19 -13.64 11.38 11.91
N THR A 20 -14.38 10.99 12.95
CA THR A 20 -13.80 10.56 14.24
C THR A 20 -12.90 9.33 14.05
N LEU A 21 -13.36 8.32 13.30
CA LEU A 21 -12.58 7.10 13.06
C LEU A 21 -11.38 7.33 12.15
N ARG A 22 -11.49 8.25 11.19
CA ARG A 22 -10.34 8.71 10.39
C ARG A 22 -9.28 9.38 11.29
N SER A 23 -9.68 10.26 12.20
CA SER A 23 -8.77 10.89 13.17
C SER A 23 -8.13 9.88 14.11
N MET A 24 -8.92 8.90 14.57
CA MET A 24 -8.41 7.79 15.39
C MET A 24 -7.39 6.94 14.62
N LEU A 25 -7.65 6.61 13.35
CA LEU A 25 -6.71 5.89 12.50
C LEU A 25 -5.37 6.66 12.38
N ALA A 26 -5.42 7.97 12.13
CA ALA A 26 -4.21 8.79 12.04
C ALA A 26 -3.41 8.78 13.36
N THR A 27 -4.10 8.88 14.50
CA THR A 27 -3.46 8.81 15.83
C THR A 27 -2.82 7.43 16.07
N ILE A 28 -3.53 6.35 15.78
CA ILE A 28 -3.01 4.98 15.91
C ILE A 28 -1.80 4.80 14.99
N SER A 29 -1.86 5.21 13.73
CA SER A 29 -0.75 5.10 12.79
C SER A 29 0.50 5.82 13.29
N SER A 30 0.35 7.03 13.85
CA SER A 30 1.47 7.78 14.45
C SER A 30 2.08 7.06 15.65
N LEU A 31 1.26 6.53 16.55
CA LEU A 31 1.72 5.76 17.71
C LEU A 31 2.45 4.48 17.28
N LEU A 32 1.91 3.77 16.29
CA LEU A 32 2.53 2.55 15.76
C LEU A 32 3.85 2.84 15.05
N ALA A 33 3.95 3.93 14.27
CA ALA A 33 5.20 4.34 13.65
C ALA A 33 6.32 4.56 14.69
N THR A 34 6.01 5.26 15.78
CA THR A 34 6.93 5.46 16.90
C THR A 34 7.34 4.13 17.57
N ARG A 35 6.38 3.22 17.78
CA ARG A 35 6.62 1.90 18.38
C ARG A 35 7.46 0.99 17.49
N LEU A 36 7.22 1.01 16.17
CA LEU A 36 7.90 0.13 15.22
C LEU A 36 9.31 0.61 14.87
N ALA A 37 9.59 1.91 14.93
CA ALA A 37 10.87 2.47 14.53
C ALA A 37 12.10 1.72 15.12
N PRO A 38 12.17 1.37 16.42
CA PRO A 38 13.29 0.63 16.98
C PRO A 38 13.33 -0.86 16.60
N LEU A 39 12.23 -1.41 16.05
CA LEU A 39 12.13 -2.82 15.67
C LEU A 39 12.51 -3.05 14.20
N LEU A 40 12.54 -1.99 13.40
CA LEU A 40 12.89 -2.07 11.99
C LEU A 40 14.43 -2.02 11.83
N PRO A 41 15.00 -2.80 10.88
CA PRO A 41 16.43 -2.77 10.63
C PRO A 41 16.88 -1.40 10.11
N SER A 42 18.03 -0.92 10.62
CA SER A 42 18.64 0.33 10.18
C SER A 42 20.13 0.10 9.87
N PRO A 43 20.58 0.33 8.61
CA PRO A 43 19.77 0.67 7.45
C PRO A 43 18.82 -0.46 7.03
N SER A 44 17.69 -0.11 6.42
CA SER A 44 16.78 -1.11 5.88
C SER A 44 17.44 -1.87 4.73
N PRO A 45 17.28 -3.21 4.63
CA PRO A 45 17.77 -3.97 3.49
C PRO A 45 17.04 -3.64 2.19
N LEU A 46 15.78 -3.17 2.28
CA LEU A 46 15.00 -2.76 1.11
C LEU A 46 15.35 -1.32 0.73
N ILE A 47 16.13 -1.13 -0.34
CA ILE A 47 16.51 0.18 -0.92
C ILE A 47 17.05 1.14 0.16
N PRO A 48 18.22 0.86 0.75
CA PRO A 48 18.73 1.57 1.93
C PRO A 48 18.96 3.07 1.74
N TRP A 49 19.16 3.54 0.51
CA TRP A 49 19.39 4.95 0.20
C TRP A 49 18.10 5.80 0.19
N ALA A 50 16.92 5.21 -0.04
CA ALA A 50 15.67 5.95 -0.04
C ALA A 50 15.22 6.29 1.39
N SER A 51 14.66 7.48 1.59
CA SER A 51 14.10 7.89 2.90
C SER A 51 12.90 7.01 3.31
N SER A 52 12.07 6.62 2.33
CA SER A 52 10.98 5.64 2.48
C SER A 52 10.79 4.89 1.16
N VAL A 53 10.20 3.69 1.22
CA VAL A 53 9.82 2.89 0.04
C VAL A 53 8.33 2.66 0.11
N VAL A 54 7.58 3.31 -0.78
CA VAL A 54 6.13 3.44 -0.69
C VAL A 54 5.45 2.84 -1.92
N ALA A 55 4.54 1.90 -1.70
CA ALA A 55 3.61 1.46 -2.75
C ALA A 55 2.39 2.39 -2.79
N LEU A 56 2.00 2.82 -3.99
CA LEU A 56 0.72 3.49 -4.24
C LEU A 56 -0.22 2.53 -4.94
N ASP A 57 -1.44 2.43 -4.42
CA ASP A 57 -2.50 1.65 -5.04
C ASP A 57 -3.88 2.12 -4.57
N GLU A 58 -4.92 1.73 -5.29
CA GLU A 58 -6.30 2.07 -5.00
C GLU A 58 -7.16 0.81 -4.92
N THR A 59 -8.18 0.85 -4.05
CA THR A 59 -9.12 -0.26 -3.95
C THR A 59 -10.56 0.25 -3.91
N THR A 60 -11.44 -0.35 -4.73
CA THR A 60 -12.85 0.03 -4.83
C THR A 60 -13.64 -0.43 -3.61
N LEU A 61 -14.64 0.37 -3.22
CA LEU A 61 -15.50 0.14 -2.08
C LEU A 61 -16.89 -0.38 -2.43
N ASP A 62 -17.33 -0.25 -3.69
CA ASP A 62 -18.68 -0.65 -4.12
C ASP A 62 -18.97 -2.14 -3.85
N GLY A 63 -17.98 -3.01 -4.02
CA GLY A 63 -18.08 -4.42 -3.69
C GLY A 63 -18.31 -4.73 -2.21
N VAL A 64 -17.95 -3.82 -1.31
CA VAL A 64 -18.17 -3.95 0.12
C VAL A 64 -19.67 -3.88 0.44
N ALA A 65 -20.32 -2.84 -0.02
CA ALA A 65 -21.76 -2.63 0.22
C ALA A 65 -22.65 -3.67 -0.47
N ARG A 66 -22.25 -4.19 -1.65
CA ARG A 66 -23.00 -5.21 -2.40
C ARG A 66 -23.13 -6.57 -1.71
N ARG A 67 -22.39 -6.80 -0.63
CA ARG A 67 -22.53 -8.01 0.18
C ARG A 67 -23.82 -8.05 0.98
N LEU A 68 -24.45 -6.90 1.25
CA LEU A 68 -25.80 -6.87 1.81
C LEU A 68 -26.82 -7.37 0.76
N PRO A 69 -27.72 -8.32 1.13
CA PRO A 69 -28.72 -8.86 0.20
C PRO A 69 -29.58 -7.75 -0.45
N THR A 70 -29.94 -6.72 0.31
CA THR A 70 -30.75 -5.59 -0.14
C THR A 70 -30.05 -4.64 -1.11
N LEU A 71 -28.74 -4.73 -1.24
CA LEU A 71 -27.91 -3.87 -2.10
C LEU A 71 -27.22 -4.65 -3.23
N ARG A 72 -27.40 -5.98 -3.27
CA ARG A 72 -26.65 -6.87 -4.19
C ARG A 72 -26.92 -6.57 -5.65
N ASP A 73 -28.17 -6.29 -5.99
CA ASP A 73 -28.62 -6.13 -7.37
C ASP A 73 -28.64 -4.66 -7.82
N LEU A 74 -28.11 -3.76 -7.01
CA LEU A 74 -28.04 -2.36 -7.38
C LEU A 74 -27.00 -2.13 -8.48
N PRO A 75 -27.27 -1.25 -9.45
CA PRO A 75 -26.29 -0.89 -10.47
C PRO A 75 -25.07 -0.19 -9.85
N THR A 76 -23.94 -0.30 -10.52
CA THR A 76 -22.72 0.44 -10.14
C THR A 76 -22.99 1.94 -10.13
N GLY A 77 -22.56 2.64 -9.09
CA GLY A 77 -22.82 4.08 -8.91
C GLY A 77 -24.17 4.44 -8.28
N ASP A 78 -24.97 3.44 -7.88
CA ASP A 78 -26.20 3.72 -7.10
C ASP A 78 -25.85 4.43 -5.77
N ARG A 79 -26.59 5.50 -5.45
CA ARG A 79 -26.32 6.32 -4.25
C ARG A 79 -26.49 5.58 -2.92
N ARG A 80 -27.14 4.43 -2.93
CA ARG A 80 -27.28 3.56 -1.75
C ARG A 80 -26.04 2.71 -1.49
N LEU A 81 -25.15 2.55 -2.48
CA LEU A 81 -23.83 1.97 -2.31
C LEU A 81 -22.87 3.04 -1.78
N LEU A 82 -21.86 2.64 -1.00
CA LEU A 82 -20.77 3.55 -0.71
C LEU A 82 -19.97 3.76 -2.01
N PRO A 83 -20.05 4.95 -2.62
CA PRO A 83 -19.35 5.20 -3.87
C PRO A 83 -17.85 5.35 -3.62
N GLY A 84 -17.06 5.15 -4.67
CA GLY A 84 -15.67 5.54 -4.69
C GLY A 84 -14.70 4.42 -4.36
N LYS A 85 -13.53 4.84 -3.92
CA LYS A 85 -12.37 4.00 -3.70
C LYS A 85 -11.52 4.56 -2.54
N LEU A 86 -10.67 3.71 -1.99
CA LEU A 86 -9.59 4.14 -1.11
C LEU A 86 -8.33 4.29 -1.94
N ALA A 87 -7.69 5.45 -1.87
CA ALA A 87 -6.35 5.67 -2.38
C ALA A 87 -5.37 5.60 -1.22
N CYS A 88 -4.35 4.78 -1.36
CA CYS A 88 -3.46 4.43 -0.26
C CYS A 88 -1.99 4.62 -0.65
N ALA A 89 -1.21 5.11 0.32
CA ALA A 89 0.24 5.02 0.35
C ALA A 89 0.64 4.04 1.45
N PHE A 90 1.39 3.00 1.10
CA PHE A 90 1.75 1.91 1.99
C PHE A 90 3.28 1.79 2.11
N ASP A 91 3.82 1.89 3.32
CA ASP A 91 5.24 1.71 3.58
C ASP A 91 5.61 0.23 3.51
N LEU A 92 6.46 -0.11 2.55
CA LEU A 92 6.90 -1.48 2.31
C LEU A 92 7.89 -2.00 3.36
N ARG A 93 8.53 -1.12 4.12
CA ARG A 93 9.45 -1.48 5.20
C ARG A 93 8.71 -1.74 6.51
N ALA A 94 7.85 -0.79 6.89
CA ALA A 94 7.06 -0.87 8.11
C ALA A 94 5.77 -1.68 7.97
N GLN A 95 5.38 -2.05 6.73
CA GLN A 95 4.12 -2.77 6.44
C GLN A 95 2.90 -2.03 7.00
N GLN A 96 2.89 -0.69 6.88
CA GLN A 96 1.86 0.19 7.41
C GLN A 96 1.31 1.12 6.34
N PHE A 97 0.01 1.42 6.41
CA PHE A 97 -0.55 2.51 5.62
C PHE A 97 -0.05 3.85 6.17
N LEU A 98 0.68 4.60 5.36
CA LEU A 98 1.10 5.97 5.69
C LEU A 98 -0.04 6.94 5.49
N HIS A 99 -0.83 6.72 4.45
CA HIS A 99 -1.92 7.58 4.08
C HIS A 99 -3.06 6.77 3.46
N VAL A 100 -4.30 7.12 3.82
CA VAL A 100 -5.51 6.51 3.26
C VAL A 100 -6.55 7.59 3.08
N ASP A 101 -6.99 7.80 1.84
CA ASP A 101 -8.06 8.72 1.50
C ASP A 101 -9.23 8.00 0.84
N HIS A 102 -10.43 8.41 1.24
CA HIS A 102 -11.65 8.05 0.54
C HIS A 102 -11.90 9.03 -0.60
N LEU A 103 -11.93 8.51 -1.82
CA LEU A 103 -12.27 9.24 -3.03
C LEU A 103 -13.70 8.88 -3.44
N PRO A 104 -14.67 9.82 -3.31
CA PRO A 104 -16.07 9.54 -3.63
C PRO A 104 -16.33 9.23 -5.11
N ASP A 105 -15.50 9.78 -6.02
CA ASP A 105 -15.60 9.53 -7.45
C ASP A 105 -14.71 8.34 -7.85
N PRO A 106 -15.29 7.17 -8.17
CA PRO A 106 -14.51 6.01 -8.58
C PRO A 106 -13.84 6.19 -9.96
N SER A 107 -14.29 7.14 -10.77
CA SER A 107 -13.75 7.41 -12.10
C SER A 107 -12.55 8.37 -12.07
N GLN A 108 -12.27 9.00 -10.93
CA GLN A 108 -11.12 9.88 -10.78
C GLN A 108 -9.83 9.13 -11.11
N ARG A 109 -9.00 9.73 -11.97
CA ARG A 109 -7.71 9.12 -12.36
C ARG A 109 -6.77 9.04 -11.16
N GLU A 110 -6.13 7.91 -11.00
CA GLU A 110 -5.17 7.60 -9.93
C GLU A 110 -4.10 8.69 -9.76
N THR A 111 -3.56 9.20 -10.86
CA THR A 111 -2.52 10.23 -10.84
C THR A 111 -2.97 11.60 -10.33
N VAL A 112 -4.27 11.90 -10.30
CA VAL A 112 -4.77 13.18 -9.79
C VAL A 112 -4.62 13.22 -8.27
N HIS A 113 -5.07 12.18 -7.59
CA HIS A 113 -4.98 12.10 -6.13
C HIS A 113 -3.56 11.81 -5.66
N ALA A 114 -2.83 10.95 -6.37
CA ALA A 114 -1.45 10.60 -6.05
C ALA A 114 -0.51 11.81 -5.93
N ARG A 115 -0.78 12.91 -6.65
CA ARG A 115 -0.03 14.17 -6.50
C ARG A 115 -0.14 14.76 -5.10
N ALA A 116 -1.32 14.71 -4.50
CA ALA A 116 -1.50 15.19 -3.12
C ALA A 116 -0.79 14.26 -2.11
N LEU A 117 -0.78 12.94 -2.37
CA LEU A 117 -0.08 11.98 -1.54
C LEU A 117 1.43 12.20 -1.51
N LEU A 118 2.05 12.58 -2.64
CA LEU A 118 3.50 12.85 -2.68
C LEU A 118 3.92 13.91 -1.66
N ALA A 119 3.12 14.97 -1.47
CA ALA A 119 3.42 16.03 -0.53
C ALA A 119 3.47 15.55 0.94
N THR A 120 2.92 14.38 1.24
CA THR A 120 2.93 13.79 2.58
C THR A 120 4.12 12.87 2.83
N LEU A 121 4.86 12.50 1.79
CA LEU A 121 6.00 11.58 1.89
C LEU A 121 7.29 12.32 2.27
N PRO A 122 8.21 11.65 3.00
CA PRO A 122 9.55 12.18 3.22
C PRO A 122 10.28 12.44 1.89
N ALA A 123 10.98 13.56 1.76
CA ALA A 123 11.78 13.86 0.56
C ALA A 123 12.78 12.74 0.27
N GLY A 124 13.02 12.41 -0.99
CA GLY A 124 13.88 11.29 -1.41
C GLY A 124 13.25 9.90 -1.25
N SER A 125 11.93 9.81 -1.07
CA SER A 125 11.21 8.52 -1.09
C SER A 125 11.24 7.87 -2.46
N LEU A 126 11.26 6.53 -2.51
CA LEU A 126 11.03 5.74 -3.71
C LEU A 126 9.55 5.33 -3.76
N VAL A 127 8.84 5.84 -4.75
CA VAL A 127 7.42 5.53 -5.01
C VAL A 127 7.33 4.39 -6.02
N ILE A 128 6.66 3.31 -5.63
CA ILE A 128 6.42 2.15 -6.48
C ILE A 128 4.93 2.09 -6.81
N ALA A 129 4.61 2.13 -8.09
CA ALA A 129 3.23 2.10 -8.54
C ALA A 129 3.05 1.14 -9.72
N ASP A 130 1.82 0.71 -9.93
CA ASP A 130 1.48 -0.16 -11.03
C ASP A 130 1.39 0.58 -12.38
N MET A 131 0.99 -0.13 -13.44
CA MET A 131 0.83 0.46 -14.77
C MET A 131 -0.34 1.44 -14.88
N GLY A 132 -1.27 1.50 -13.92
CA GLY A 132 -2.36 2.47 -13.87
C GLY A 132 -1.83 3.90 -13.75
N TYR A 133 -0.76 4.08 -13.00
CA TYR A 133 -0.08 5.36 -12.79
C TYR A 133 0.82 5.80 -13.95
N VAL A 134 1.01 4.99 -15.01
CA VAL A 134 1.93 5.33 -16.11
C VAL A 134 1.42 6.51 -16.91
N SER A 135 1.98 7.68 -16.65
CA SER A 135 1.84 8.90 -17.46
C SER A 135 3.12 9.72 -17.35
N TYR A 136 3.54 10.33 -18.47
CA TYR A 136 4.79 11.11 -18.49
C TYR A 136 4.74 12.29 -17.52
N ALA A 137 3.61 13.02 -17.51
CA ALA A 137 3.41 14.14 -16.59
C ALA A 137 3.39 13.72 -15.11
N TRP A 138 3.01 12.50 -14.78
CA TRP A 138 3.11 11.94 -13.44
C TRP A 138 4.56 11.65 -13.09
N PHE A 139 5.30 11.00 -13.97
CA PHE A 139 6.70 10.66 -13.76
C PHE A 139 7.56 11.91 -13.56
N ASP A 140 7.35 12.94 -14.41
CA ASP A 140 8.01 14.22 -14.27
C ASP A 140 7.67 14.87 -12.92
N HIS A 141 6.39 14.87 -12.55
CA HIS A 141 5.94 15.46 -11.29
C HIS A 141 6.57 14.78 -10.06
N VAL A 142 6.74 13.47 -10.05
CA VAL A 142 7.41 12.75 -8.95
C VAL A 142 8.86 13.21 -8.82
N ILE A 143 9.57 13.34 -9.94
CA ILE A 143 10.97 13.82 -9.99
C ILE A 143 11.05 15.27 -9.50
N ASP A 144 10.20 16.14 -10.04
CA ASP A 144 10.17 17.58 -9.70
C ASP A 144 9.81 17.81 -8.21
N SER A 145 9.09 16.88 -7.60
CA SER A 145 8.75 16.87 -6.17
C SER A 145 9.86 16.33 -5.27
N GLY A 146 11.03 15.99 -5.84
CA GLY A 146 12.19 15.50 -5.08
C GLY A 146 12.07 14.04 -4.64
N HIS A 147 11.27 13.25 -5.35
CA HIS A 147 11.10 11.82 -5.11
C HIS A 147 11.63 10.98 -6.28
N HIS A 148 11.80 9.70 -6.03
CA HIS A 148 12.11 8.69 -7.04
C HIS A 148 10.90 7.80 -7.30
N TRP A 149 10.86 7.17 -8.46
CA TRP A 149 9.80 6.24 -8.78
C TRP A 149 10.32 4.99 -9.49
N LEU A 150 9.55 3.90 -9.35
CA LEU A 150 9.72 2.62 -10.03
C LEU A 150 8.36 2.12 -10.48
N SER A 151 8.23 1.77 -11.76
CA SER A 151 7.00 1.23 -12.35
C SER A 151 7.30 0.17 -13.39
N ARG A 152 6.34 -0.71 -13.64
CA ARG A 152 6.41 -1.66 -14.75
C ARG A 152 6.24 -0.93 -16.08
N CYS A 153 7.04 -1.30 -17.07
CA CYS A 153 6.94 -0.74 -18.41
C CYS A 153 5.80 -1.40 -19.19
N ARG A 154 4.95 -0.60 -19.85
CA ARG A 154 3.95 -1.12 -20.78
C ARG A 154 4.60 -1.56 -22.10
N ALA A 155 4.13 -2.66 -22.68
CA ALA A 155 4.70 -3.27 -23.89
C ALA A 155 4.85 -2.32 -25.10
N ARG A 156 4.02 -1.28 -25.19
CA ARG A 156 4.02 -0.30 -26.30
C ARG A 156 4.43 1.10 -25.84
N THR A 157 5.25 1.21 -24.80
CA THR A 157 5.75 2.52 -24.36
C THR A 157 6.68 3.11 -25.40
N SER A 158 6.35 4.31 -25.90
CA SER A 158 7.19 5.05 -26.85
C SER A 158 8.43 5.56 -26.14
N MET A 159 9.62 5.13 -26.57
CA MET A 159 10.89 5.55 -25.99
C MET A 159 11.99 5.61 -27.04
N VAL A 160 12.98 6.46 -26.79
CA VAL A 160 14.22 6.56 -27.59
C VAL A 160 15.40 6.34 -26.66
N THR A 161 16.26 5.37 -27.00
CA THR A 161 17.49 5.12 -26.25
C THR A 161 18.46 6.27 -26.42
N ARG A 162 18.95 6.81 -25.31
CA ARG A 162 20.01 7.83 -25.25
C ARG A 162 21.37 7.22 -24.96
N GLN A 163 21.39 6.24 -24.07
CA GLN A 163 22.62 5.56 -23.65
C GLN A 163 22.30 4.11 -23.31
N VAL A 164 23.16 3.21 -23.73
CA VAL A 164 23.16 1.82 -23.27
C VAL A 164 24.12 1.73 -22.09
N LEU A 165 23.60 1.34 -20.92
CA LEU A 165 24.40 1.14 -19.71
C LEU A 165 24.97 -0.29 -19.69
N TYR A 166 24.11 -1.25 -20.01
CA TYR A 166 24.47 -2.65 -20.10
C TYR A 166 23.54 -3.40 -21.07
N ALA A 167 24.09 -4.39 -21.78
CA ALA A 167 23.32 -5.33 -22.57
C ALA A 167 24.04 -6.68 -22.56
N ALA A 168 23.34 -7.72 -22.09
CA ALA A 168 23.86 -9.07 -22.18
C ALA A 168 23.87 -9.55 -23.65
N GLY A 169 24.94 -10.27 -24.06
CA GLY A 169 25.06 -10.76 -25.44
C GLY A 169 23.99 -11.75 -25.87
N ASP A 170 23.37 -12.46 -24.92
CA ASP A 170 22.23 -13.38 -25.11
C ASP A 170 20.86 -12.69 -25.04
N GLY A 171 20.82 -11.38 -24.85
CA GLY A 171 19.59 -10.58 -24.69
C GLY A 171 18.82 -10.85 -23.40
N SER A 172 19.42 -11.51 -22.40
CA SER A 172 18.77 -11.80 -21.13
C SER A 172 18.59 -10.57 -20.24
N VAL A 173 19.42 -9.54 -20.41
CA VAL A 173 19.36 -8.26 -19.68
C VAL A 173 19.65 -7.10 -20.61
N ALA A 174 18.86 -6.05 -20.53
CA ALA A 174 19.10 -4.76 -21.17
C ALA A 174 18.84 -3.63 -20.17
N ASP A 175 19.79 -2.71 -20.07
CA ASP A 175 19.76 -1.56 -19.16
C ASP A 175 20.16 -0.31 -19.93
N ARG A 176 19.24 0.67 -20.01
CA ARG A 176 19.37 1.81 -20.91
C ARG A 176 18.80 3.07 -20.28
N ILE A 177 19.41 4.21 -20.55
CA ILE A 177 18.78 5.51 -20.35
C ILE A 177 17.96 5.82 -21.60
N VAL A 178 16.69 6.13 -21.40
CA VAL A 178 15.73 6.38 -22.46
C VAL A 178 14.98 7.69 -22.25
N TRP A 179 14.46 8.24 -23.34
CA TRP A 179 13.55 9.37 -23.30
C TRP A 179 12.15 8.90 -23.69
N LEU A 180 11.17 9.09 -22.80
CA LEU A 180 9.80 8.65 -23.06
C LEU A 180 9.06 9.67 -23.95
N GLY A 181 8.30 9.15 -24.91
CA GLY A 181 7.46 9.97 -25.80
C GLY A 181 8.23 10.92 -26.71
N ALA A 182 9.50 10.67 -27.03
CA ALA A 182 10.37 11.58 -27.77
C ALA A 182 9.79 12.06 -29.11
N HIS A 183 8.90 11.26 -29.74
CA HIS A 183 8.25 11.58 -31.01
C HIS A 183 6.79 12.06 -30.84
N LYS A 184 6.36 12.36 -29.62
CA LYS A 184 5.00 12.79 -29.28
C LYS A 184 4.99 14.25 -28.83
N SER A 185 3.85 14.92 -29.01
CA SER A 185 3.61 16.25 -28.45
C SER A 185 3.69 16.27 -26.92
N THR A 186 3.34 15.17 -26.28
CA THR A 186 3.42 14.97 -24.83
C THR A 186 4.60 14.08 -24.47
N ARG A 187 5.83 14.60 -24.61
CA ARG A 187 7.05 13.90 -24.18
C ARG A 187 7.31 14.13 -22.69
N ALA A 188 8.05 13.20 -22.06
CA ALA A 188 8.57 13.39 -20.72
C ALA A 188 9.60 14.54 -20.67
N ALA A 189 9.67 15.29 -19.57
CA ALA A 189 10.64 16.34 -19.33
C ALA A 189 12.00 15.76 -18.90
N HIS A 190 12.01 14.60 -18.26
CA HIS A 190 13.20 13.96 -17.73
C HIS A 190 13.55 12.64 -18.45
N PRO A 191 14.85 12.32 -18.65
CA PRO A 191 15.26 10.99 -19.05
C PRO A 191 14.99 10.01 -17.90
N VAL A 192 14.73 8.76 -18.25
CA VAL A 192 14.49 7.69 -17.29
C VAL A 192 15.32 6.46 -17.64
N ARG A 193 15.50 5.56 -16.71
CA ARG A 193 16.18 4.30 -16.93
C ARG A 193 15.16 3.20 -17.25
N PHE A 194 15.37 2.51 -18.33
CA PHE A 194 14.63 1.32 -18.74
C PHE A 194 15.48 0.08 -18.46
N VAL A 195 14.94 -0.84 -17.70
CA VAL A 195 15.59 -2.11 -17.37
C VAL A 195 14.70 -3.25 -17.80
N GLU A 196 15.26 -4.15 -18.58
CA GLU A 196 14.59 -5.37 -19.04
C GLU A 196 15.44 -6.57 -18.70
N PHE A 197 14.82 -7.62 -18.16
CA PHE A 197 15.51 -8.87 -17.85
C PHE A 197 14.56 -10.06 -17.93
N ARG A 198 15.13 -11.26 -18.07
CA ARG A 198 14.39 -12.51 -18.18
C ARG A 198 14.48 -13.32 -16.89
N VAL A 199 13.30 -13.73 -16.37
CA VAL A 199 13.19 -14.61 -15.19
C VAL A 199 12.22 -15.73 -15.51
N GLY A 200 12.65 -16.99 -15.37
CA GLY A 200 11.80 -18.16 -15.62
C GLY A 200 11.15 -18.17 -17.00
N GLY A 201 11.87 -17.74 -18.05
CA GLY A 201 11.35 -17.65 -19.40
C GLY A 201 10.46 -16.43 -19.69
N THR A 202 10.12 -15.63 -18.68
CA THR A 202 9.29 -14.44 -18.84
C THR A 202 10.16 -13.18 -18.87
N THR A 203 10.00 -12.33 -19.89
CA THR A 203 10.62 -11.02 -19.94
C THR A 203 9.87 -10.03 -19.06
N ARG A 204 10.58 -9.34 -18.20
CA ARG A 204 10.09 -8.29 -17.31
C ARG A 204 10.77 -6.96 -17.63
N ALA A 205 10.00 -5.91 -17.78
CA ALA A 205 10.51 -4.59 -18.13
C ALA A 205 10.00 -3.54 -17.14
N TYR A 206 10.92 -2.67 -16.69
CA TYR A 206 10.68 -1.64 -15.69
C TYR A 206 11.20 -0.29 -16.15
N LEU A 207 10.63 0.75 -15.61
CA LEU A 207 11.06 2.14 -15.75
C LEU A 207 11.31 2.72 -14.36
N THR A 208 12.37 3.52 -14.22
CA THR A 208 12.68 4.22 -12.97
C THR A 208 13.35 5.57 -13.24
N SER A 209 13.16 6.52 -12.32
CA SER A 209 13.88 7.79 -12.32
C SER A 209 15.32 7.67 -11.81
N VAL A 210 15.69 6.56 -11.18
CA VAL A 210 17.06 6.32 -10.67
C VAL A 210 17.94 5.87 -11.83
N LEU A 211 18.75 6.80 -12.35
CA LEU A 211 19.53 6.57 -13.57
C LEU A 211 20.79 5.73 -13.33
N ASP A 212 21.36 5.80 -12.13
CA ASP A 212 22.60 5.12 -11.79
C ASP A 212 22.36 3.67 -11.36
N PRO A 213 22.92 2.67 -12.08
CA PRO A 213 22.83 1.25 -11.70
C PRO A 213 23.50 0.90 -10.37
N ALA A 214 24.48 1.69 -9.92
CA ALA A 214 25.13 1.48 -8.63
C ALA A 214 24.22 1.88 -7.46
N THR A 215 23.35 2.88 -7.67
CA THR A 215 22.35 3.32 -6.68
C THR A 215 21.16 2.36 -6.62
N LEU A 216 20.70 1.86 -7.78
CA LEU A 216 19.55 0.94 -7.86
C LEU A 216 19.88 -0.17 -8.86
N SER A 217 20.33 -1.32 -8.38
CA SER A 217 20.70 -2.45 -9.23
C SER A 217 19.47 -3.10 -9.89
N VAL A 218 19.71 -3.94 -10.91
CA VAL A 218 18.65 -4.75 -11.55
C VAL A 218 17.97 -5.68 -10.52
N ARG A 219 18.73 -6.21 -9.58
CA ARG A 219 18.24 -7.04 -8.49
C ARG A 219 17.34 -6.24 -7.57
N ASP A 220 17.76 -5.04 -7.14
CA ASP A 220 16.97 -4.18 -6.27
C ASP A 220 15.64 -3.77 -6.95
N ILE A 221 15.66 -3.50 -8.26
CA ILE A 221 14.43 -3.23 -9.05
C ILE A 221 13.48 -4.43 -8.98
N ALA A 222 14.00 -5.65 -9.18
CA ALA A 222 13.18 -6.85 -9.15
C ALA A 222 12.57 -7.08 -7.76
N GLU A 223 13.39 -6.98 -6.71
CA GLU A 223 12.98 -7.17 -5.32
C GLU A 223 12.00 -6.09 -4.87
N ALA A 224 12.31 -4.81 -5.10
CA ALA A 224 11.44 -3.71 -4.71
C ALA A 224 10.09 -3.76 -5.42
N TYR A 225 10.08 -4.04 -6.73
CA TYR A 225 8.82 -4.14 -7.45
C TYR A 225 7.99 -5.37 -7.05
N ALA A 226 8.62 -6.48 -6.70
CA ALA A 226 7.91 -7.65 -6.16
C ALA A 226 7.16 -7.29 -4.85
N ARG A 227 7.78 -6.46 -4.00
CA ARG A 227 7.19 -5.98 -2.75
C ARG A 227 5.99 -5.03 -2.97
N ARG A 228 5.79 -4.46 -4.17
CA ARG A 228 4.57 -3.71 -4.48
C ARG A 228 3.30 -4.52 -4.17
N TRP A 229 3.36 -5.84 -4.34
CA TRP A 229 2.24 -6.74 -4.03
C TRP A 229 1.82 -6.72 -2.55
N ASP A 230 2.66 -6.24 -1.65
CA ASP A 230 2.37 -6.18 -0.22
C ASP A 230 1.15 -5.30 0.09
N ILE A 231 0.90 -4.22 -0.68
CA ILE A 231 -0.29 -3.40 -0.52
C ILE A 231 -1.57 -4.16 -0.91
N GLU A 232 -1.50 -5.00 -1.93
CA GLU A 232 -2.64 -5.87 -2.31
C GLU A 232 -2.93 -6.90 -1.22
N MET A 233 -1.89 -7.46 -0.59
CA MET A 233 -2.03 -8.33 0.57
C MET A 233 -2.61 -7.57 1.78
N ALA A 234 -2.26 -6.30 1.98
CA ALA A 234 -2.85 -5.46 3.01
C ALA A 234 -4.35 -5.19 2.74
N PHE A 235 -4.74 -4.97 1.48
CA PHE A 235 -6.16 -4.90 1.10
C PHE A 235 -6.89 -6.23 1.29
N ASP A 236 -6.23 -7.35 1.05
CA ASP A 236 -6.78 -8.67 1.30
C ASP A 236 -7.01 -8.94 2.80
N LEU A 237 -6.09 -8.49 3.66
CA LEU A 237 -6.27 -8.50 5.10
C LEU A 237 -7.56 -7.77 5.50
N LEU A 238 -7.79 -6.56 4.97
CA LEU A 238 -9.01 -5.80 5.24
C LEU A 238 -10.27 -6.53 4.79
N LYS A 239 -10.27 -7.04 3.56
CA LYS A 239 -11.46 -7.58 2.91
C LYS A 239 -11.82 -8.98 3.37
N ARG A 240 -10.83 -9.88 3.56
CA ARG A 240 -11.05 -11.29 3.85
C ARG A 240 -10.85 -11.63 5.33
N HIS A 241 -9.76 -11.20 5.92
CA HIS A 241 -9.43 -11.60 7.29
C HIS A 241 -10.14 -10.74 8.34
N LEU A 242 -10.28 -9.43 8.11
CA LEU A 242 -11.01 -8.53 9.01
C LEU A 242 -12.49 -8.38 8.64
N ASN A 243 -12.97 -9.18 7.67
CA ASN A 243 -14.38 -9.23 7.29
C ASN A 243 -15.00 -7.87 6.95
N LEU A 244 -14.24 -6.95 6.34
CA LEU A 244 -14.77 -5.65 5.90
C LEU A 244 -16.00 -5.80 5.00
N HIS A 245 -16.18 -6.96 4.38
CA HIS A 245 -17.35 -7.29 3.58
C HIS A 245 -18.63 -7.56 4.39
N LEU A 246 -18.55 -7.73 5.70
CA LEU A 246 -19.72 -7.87 6.58
C LEU A 246 -20.18 -6.46 7.01
N VAL A 247 -20.96 -5.83 6.16
CA VAL A 247 -21.43 -4.48 6.38
C VAL A 247 -22.62 -4.48 7.34
N TRP A 248 -22.60 -3.61 8.36
CA TRP A 248 -23.62 -3.57 9.41
C TRP A 248 -24.83 -2.71 9.04
N SER A 249 -24.66 -1.82 8.07
CA SER A 249 -25.68 -0.86 7.68
C SER A 249 -25.57 -0.53 6.19
N PRO A 250 -26.71 -0.27 5.51
CA PRO A 250 -26.68 0.22 4.12
C PRO A 250 -26.31 1.71 4.01
N ARG A 251 -26.15 2.44 5.12
CA ARG A 251 -25.84 3.88 5.10
C ARG A 251 -24.37 4.13 4.78
N PRO A 252 -24.05 4.91 3.73
CA PRO A 252 -22.66 5.16 3.32
C PRO A 252 -21.75 5.66 4.45
N ALA A 253 -22.22 6.58 5.28
CA ALA A 253 -21.45 7.10 6.42
C ALA A 253 -21.04 6.01 7.41
N LEU A 254 -21.94 5.06 7.70
CA LEU A 254 -21.62 3.94 8.61
C LEU A 254 -20.69 2.90 7.95
N VAL A 255 -20.85 2.67 6.65
CA VAL A 255 -19.90 1.83 5.90
C VAL A 255 -18.51 2.44 5.93
N LEU A 256 -18.40 3.76 5.71
CA LEU A 256 -17.13 4.48 5.76
C LEU A 256 -16.51 4.46 7.16
N ALA A 257 -17.32 4.64 8.21
CA ALA A 257 -16.88 4.48 9.59
C ALA A 257 -16.32 3.07 9.86
N GLN A 258 -17.00 2.02 9.37
CA GLN A 258 -16.53 0.64 9.46
C GLN A 258 -15.20 0.44 8.70
N VAL A 259 -15.05 1.04 7.52
CA VAL A 259 -13.80 1.00 6.74
C VAL A 259 -12.63 1.55 7.56
N PHE A 260 -12.76 2.75 8.16
CA PHE A 260 -11.69 3.34 8.96
C PHE A 260 -11.39 2.56 10.24
N ALA A 261 -12.42 2.00 10.90
CA ALA A 261 -12.22 1.13 12.05
C ALA A 261 -11.44 -0.14 11.67
N THR A 262 -11.80 -0.75 10.54
CA THR A 262 -11.11 -1.96 10.04
C THR A 262 -9.66 -1.65 9.65
N LEU A 263 -9.39 -0.49 9.03
CA LEU A 263 -8.04 -0.02 8.74
C LEU A 263 -7.22 0.15 10.02
N ALA A 264 -7.79 0.73 11.08
CA ALA A 264 -7.10 0.88 12.35
C ALA A 264 -6.72 -0.49 12.96
N ILE A 265 -7.62 -1.47 12.90
CA ILE A 265 -7.35 -2.84 13.34
C ILE A 265 -6.25 -3.47 12.47
N ALA A 266 -6.29 -3.30 11.15
CA ALA A 266 -5.27 -3.81 10.25
C ALA A 266 -3.88 -3.27 10.58
N GLN A 267 -3.76 -1.96 10.85
CA GLN A 267 -2.52 -1.32 11.28
C GLN A 267 -1.97 -1.98 12.56
N ILE A 268 -2.82 -2.22 13.55
CA ILE A 268 -2.45 -2.89 14.80
C ILE A 268 -1.98 -4.33 14.53
N VAL A 269 -2.71 -5.09 13.72
CA VAL A 269 -2.36 -6.48 13.38
C VAL A 269 -1.01 -6.56 12.67
N GLN A 270 -0.76 -5.68 11.69
CA GLN A 270 0.53 -5.61 11.00
C GLN A 270 1.67 -5.21 11.94
N ALA A 271 1.43 -4.27 12.86
CA ALA A 271 2.42 -3.89 13.87
C ALA A 271 2.77 -5.04 14.82
N LEU A 272 1.76 -5.80 15.28
CA LEU A 272 1.97 -7.01 16.09
C LEU A 272 2.76 -8.06 15.32
N ARG A 273 2.49 -8.23 14.02
CA ARG A 273 3.23 -9.14 13.14
C ARG A 273 4.72 -8.79 13.08
N ILE A 274 5.05 -7.51 12.91
CA ILE A 274 6.44 -7.02 12.93
C ILE A 274 7.09 -7.25 14.31
N GLU A 275 6.38 -6.96 15.40
CA GLU A 275 6.90 -7.17 16.75
C GLU A 275 7.16 -8.65 17.05
N VAL A 276 6.26 -9.55 16.67
CA VAL A 276 6.46 -11.00 16.80
C VAL A 276 7.67 -11.45 15.98
N ALA A 277 7.79 -11.02 14.73
CA ALA A 277 8.91 -11.35 13.87
C ALA A 277 10.24 -10.88 14.47
N TYR A 278 10.30 -9.62 14.93
CA TYR A 278 11.48 -9.07 15.60
C TYR A 278 11.88 -9.88 16.83
N ARG A 279 10.95 -10.16 17.75
CA ARG A 279 11.21 -10.95 18.98
C ARG A 279 11.59 -12.39 18.68
N ALA A 280 11.05 -12.96 17.60
CA ALA A 280 11.33 -14.34 17.18
C ALA A 280 12.64 -14.46 16.37
N GLY A 281 13.18 -13.36 15.83
CA GLY A 281 14.27 -13.36 14.85
C GLY A 281 13.85 -14.00 13.52
N ALA A 282 12.59 -13.84 13.11
CA ALA A 282 11.99 -14.42 11.91
C ALA A 282 11.64 -13.33 10.88
N ASP A 283 11.37 -13.74 9.63
CA ASP A 283 10.82 -12.82 8.64
C ASP A 283 9.35 -12.51 8.99
N PRO A 284 8.91 -11.22 8.91
CA PRO A 284 7.51 -10.88 9.13
C PRO A 284 6.53 -11.69 8.29
N PHE A 285 6.92 -12.11 7.09
CA PHE A 285 6.05 -12.91 6.20
C PHE A 285 5.88 -14.38 6.64
N GLU A 286 6.74 -14.87 7.53
CA GLU A 286 6.59 -16.20 8.16
C GLU A 286 5.58 -16.19 9.30
N VAL A 287 5.23 -15.00 9.84
CA VAL A 287 4.24 -14.88 10.91
C VAL A 287 2.82 -14.94 10.34
N SER A 288 2.08 -15.97 10.73
CA SER A 288 0.69 -16.19 10.30
C SER A 288 -0.27 -15.15 10.89
N ILE A 289 -0.83 -14.28 10.04
CA ILE A 289 -1.83 -13.29 10.46
C ILE A 289 -3.09 -13.94 11.06
N PRO A 290 -3.69 -14.98 10.45
CA PRO A 290 -4.84 -15.66 11.05
C PRO A 290 -4.56 -16.19 12.46
N LEU A 291 -3.42 -16.84 12.65
CA LEU A 291 -3.02 -17.35 13.96
C LEU A 291 -2.84 -16.23 14.99
N LEU A 292 -2.20 -15.13 14.57
CA LEU A 292 -1.99 -13.95 15.41
C LEU A 292 -3.32 -13.33 15.85
N MET A 293 -4.28 -13.20 14.93
CA MET A 293 -5.61 -12.65 15.20
C MET A 293 -6.47 -13.55 16.10
N GLU A 294 -6.27 -14.84 16.08
CA GLU A 294 -6.99 -15.80 16.93
C GLU A 294 -6.37 -15.92 18.32
N VAL A 295 -5.06 -16.17 18.37
CA VAL A 295 -4.36 -16.54 19.60
C VAL A 295 -4.10 -15.37 20.52
N VAL A 296 -3.66 -14.21 19.99
CA VAL A 296 -3.30 -13.05 20.82
C VAL A 296 -4.51 -12.53 21.63
N PRO A 297 -5.69 -12.31 21.04
CA PRO A 297 -6.87 -11.91 21.82
C PRO A 297 -7.33 -12.99 22.81
N MET A 298 -7.19 -14.27 22.47
CA MET A 298 -7.54 -15.39 23.36
C MET A 298 -6.65 -15.36 24.61
N LEU A 299 -5.33 -15.28 24.44
CA LEU A 299 -4.36 -15.20 25.55
C LEU A 299 -4.57 -13.96 26.41
N ALA A 300 -4.84 -12.80 25.78
CA ALA A 300 -5.13 -11.57 26.50
C ALA A 300 -6.40 -11.69 27.38
N ARG A 301 -7.47 -12.33 26.86
CA ARG A 301 -8.69 -12.59 27.65
C ARG A 301 -8.45 -13.55 28.80
N GLN A 302 -7.51 -14.47 28.67
CA GLN A 302 -7.09 -15.41 29.74
C GLN A 302 -6.19 -14.74 30.79
N GLY A 303 -5.89 -13.44 30.64
CA GLY A 303 -5.05 -12.69 31.57
C GLY A 303 -3.55 -13.00 31.46
N VAL A 304 -3.10 -13.57 30.32
CA VAL A 304 -1.68 -13.83 30.08
C VAL A 304 -0.93 -12.48 30.02
N PRO A 305 0.12 -12.27 30.85
CA PRO A 305 0.80 -10.97 30.95
C PRO A 305 1.47 -10.52 29.63
N ASP A 306 2.10 -11.46 28.89
CA ASP A 306 2.69 -11.20 27.57
C ASP A 306 2.18 -12.26 26.56
N PRO A 307 1.05 -11.97 25.89
CA PRO A 307 0.50 -12.86 24.88
C PRO A 307 1.43 -13.12 23.69
N LEU A 308 2.28 -12.14 23.32
CA LEU A 308 3.20 -12.28 22.19
C LEU A 308 4.36 -13.24 22.56
N ALA A 309 4.96 -13.11 23.74
CA ALA A 309 5.98 -14.04 24.19
C ALA A 309 5.45 -15.48 24.24
N THR A 310 4.25 -15.66 24.79
CA THR A 310 3.60 -16.99 24.86
C THR A 310 3.31 -17.56 23.45
N LEU A 311 2.89 -16.72 22.49
CA LEU A 311 2.69 -17.17 21.11
C LEU A 311 4.01 -17.62 20.47
N ILE A 312 5.09 -16.87 20.66
CA ILE A 312 6.42 -17.18 20.11
C ILE A 312 6.96 -18.50 20.69
N GLU A 313 6.86 -18.69 22.00
CA GLU A 313 7.29 -19.93 22.66
C GLU A 313 6.55 -21.15 22.12
N ARG A 314 5.23 -21.08 21.98
CA ARG A 314 4.41 -22.16 21.43
C ARG A 314 4.63 -22.41 19.93
N GLY A 315 4.98 -21.38 19.17
CA GLY A 315 5.29 -21.52 17.75
C GLY A 315 6.67 -22.07 17.44
N ARG A 316 7.58 -22.14 18.45
CA ARG A 316 8.91 -22.76 18.35
C ARG A 316 8.95 -24.23 18.76
N ALA A 317 7.90 -24.71 19.40
CA ALA A 317 7.73 -26.11 19.82
C ALA A 317 7.00 -26.93 18.77
#